data_d21651d0131b537a9bbadc0b13a81264
#
_entry.id   d21651d0131b537a9bbadc0b13a81264
#
_cell.length_a   1.000
_cell.length_b   1.000
_cell.length_c   1.000
_cell.angle_alpha   90.00
_cell.angle_beta   90.00
_cell.angle_gamma   90.00
#
_symmetry.space_group_name_H-M   'P 1'
#
loop_
_entity.id
_entity.type
_entity.pdbx_description
1 polymer ?
#
loop_
_entity_poly.entity_id
_entity_poly.type
_entity_poly.pdbx_seq_one_letter_code
_entity_poly.pdbx_strand_id
1 'polypeptide(L)'
;MGSYQGGSAPAMARQVCDGFSLLSQVSLKRLSLEQMTTLEFELDKRVRDTRSEPVDLQDQPAIQSRNRRLSRIEGALRVLRHSIQLRRAGRI
;
A
#
# COMPACT_ATOMS: atom_id res chain seq x y z
N MET A 1 15.55 -14.41 0.12
CA MET A 1 14.50 -14.07 1.07
C MET A 1 14.23 -12.59 1.07
N GLY A 2 12.97 -12.24 0.97
CA GLY A 2 12.61 -10.85 0.92
C GLY A 2 12.45 -10.22 2.28
N SER A 3 12.68 -8.91 2.35
CA SER A 3 12.34 -8.14 3.53
C SER A 3 11.54 -6.93 3.10
N TYR A 4 10.62 -6.51 3.97
CA TYR A 4 9.84 -5.30 3.75
C TYR A 4 10.72 -4.07 3.91
N GLN A 5 10.47 -3.05 3.11
CA GLN A 5 11.00 -1.73 3.39
C GLN A 5 10.43 -1.26 4.72
N GLY A 6 11.29 -0.78 5.60
CA GLY A 6 10.89 -0.38 6.95
C GLY A 6 10.84 -1.53 7.95
N GLY A 7 11.11 -2.78 7.52
CA GLY A 7 11.27 -3.92 8.39
C GLY A 7 10.01 -4.73 8.69
N SER A 8 8.82 -4.27 8.29
CA SER A 8 7.57 -5.00 8.52
C SER A 8 6.51 -4.56 7.52
N ALA A 9 5.47 -5.38 7.36
CA ALA A 9 4.36 -5.03 6.47
C ALA A 9 3.64 -3.75 6.92
N PRO A 10 3.30 -3.57 8.20
CA PRO A 10 2.69 -2.31 8.63
C PRO A 10 3.59 -1.10 8.40
N ALA A 11 4.89 -1.22 8.61
CA ALA A 11 5.83 -0.12 8.38
C ALA A 11 5.93 0.23 6.90
N MET A 12 5.98 -0.77 6.03
CA MET A 12 6.01 -0.56 4.59
C MET A 12 4.72 0.08 4.10
N ALA A 13 3.57 -0.35 4.61
CA ALA A 13 2.28 0.23 4.29
C ALA A 13 2.23 1.70 4.70
N ARG A 14 2.78 2.04 5.86
CA ARG A 14 2.86 3.44 6.32
C ARG A 14 3.71 4.28 5.38
N GLN A 15 4.85 3.76 4.94
CA GLN A 15 5.72 4.48 4.02
C GLN A 15 5.03 4.76 2.69
N VAL A 16 4.26 3.80 2.18
CA VAL A 16 3.47 4.00 0.96
C VAL A 16 2.41 5.09 1.20
N CYS A 17 1.70 5.01 2.30
CA CYS A 17 0.65 5.97 2.66
C CYS A 17 1.21 7.39 2.74
N ASP A 18 2.37 7.56 3.34
CA ASP A 18 2.99 8.86 3.56
C ASP A 18 3.79 9.36 2.34
N GLY A 19 3.86 8.58 1.27
CA GLY A 19 4.51 8.98 0.04
C GLY A 19 6.02 8.76 0.02
N PHE A 20 6.57 8.02 0.99
CA PHE A 20 8.00 7.75 1.06
C PHE A 20 8.41 6.52 0.26
N SER A 21 7.46 5.75 -0.23
CA SER A 21 7.74 4.53 -0.97
C SER A 21 6.72 4.34 -2.08
N LEU A 22 7.20 3.96 -3.26
CA LEU A 22 6.36 3.57 -4.39
C LEU A 22 6.55 2.09 -4.64
N LEU A 23 5.44 1.36 -4.75
CA LEU A 23 5.51 -0.05 -5.10
C LEU A 23 5.71 -0.19 -6.61
N SER A 24 6.61 -1.10 -6.97
CA SER A 24 6.87 -1.47 -8.36
C SER A 24 7.14 -2.97 -8.41
N GLN A 25 7.11 -3.53 -9.61
CA GLN A 25 7.44 -4.94 -9.76
C GLN A 25 8.87 -5.23 -9.27
N VAL A 26 9.78 -4.28 -9.46
CA VAL A 26 11.17 -4.44 -9.00
C VAL A 26 11.23 -4.54 -7.48
N SER A 27 10.56 -3.64 -6.76
CA SER A 27 10.57 -3.68 -5.30
C SER A 27 9.81 -4.91 -4.77
N LEU A 28 8.77 -5.35 -5.46
CA LEU A 28 7.96 -6.49 -5.03
C LEU A 28 8.61 -7.84 -5.32
N LYS A 29 9.58 -7.90 -6.23
CA LYS A 29 10.33 -9.14 -6.48
C LYS A 29 11.01 -9.69 -5.24
N ARG A 30 11.34 -8.82 -4.30
CA ARG A 30 12.01 -9.21 -3.05
C ARG A 30 11.08 -9.85 -2.04
N LEU A 31 9.77 -9.76 -2.26
CA LEU A 31 8.79 -10.27 -1.32
C LEU A 31 8.29 -11.64 -1.81
N SER A 32 8.06 -12.53 -0.86
CA SER A 32 7.37 -13.79 -1.14
C SER A 32 5.89 -13.53 -1.40
N LEU A 33 5.19 -14.52 -1.95
CA LEU A 33 3.75 -14.41 -2.14
C LEU A 33 3.04 -14.15 -0.80
N GLU A 34 3.46 -14.85 0.25
CA GLU A 34 2.89 -14.66 1.59
C GLU A 34 3.13 -13.24 2.09
N GLN A 35 4.34 -12.71 1.90
CA GLN A 35 4.65 -11.34 2.30
C GLN A 35 3.81 -10.32 1.51
N MET A 36 3.61 -10.56 0.22
CA MET A 36 2.77 -9.68 -0.61
C MET A 36 1.31 -9.69 -0.15
N THR A 37 0.76 -10.86 0.20
CA THR A 37 -0.62 -10.92 0.67
C THR A 37 -0.78 -10.27 2.05
N THR A 38 0.22 -10.36 2.90
CA THR A 38 0.23 -9.65 4.18
C THR A 38 0.27 -8.14 3.96
N LEU A 39 1.10 -7.68 3.03
CA LEU A 39 1.16 -6.25 2.70
C LEU A 39 -0.17 -5.76 2.12
N GLU A 40 -0.81 -6.57 1.28
CA GLU A 40 -2.13 -6.24 0.74
C GLU A 40 -3.15 -6.02 1.87
N PHE A 41 -3.13 -6.89 2.86
CA PHE A 41 -4.01 -6.76 4.03
C PHE A 41 -3.76 -5.44 4.77
N GLU A 42 -2.49 -5.10 4.98
CA GLU A 42 -2.13 -3.86 5.69
C GLU A 42 -2.51 -2.61 4.90
N LEU A 43 -2.32 -2.63 3.58
CA LEU A 43 -2.71 -1.51 2.74
C LEU A 43 -4.24 -1.34 2.70
N ASP A 44 -4.95 -2.46 2.61
CA ASP A 44 -6.42 -2.45 2.61
C ASP A 44 -6.97 -1.89 3.92
N LYS A 45 -6.34 -2.28 5.04
CA LYS A 45 -6.67 -1.73 6.35
C LYS A 45 -6.45 -0.21 6.39
N ARG A 46 -5.36 0.27 5.79
CA ARG A 46 -5.08 1.70 5.70
C ARG A 46 -6.14 2.45 4.90
N VAL A 47 -6.65 1.85 3.83
CA VAL A 47 -7.75 2.44 3.06
C VAL A 47 -8.97 2.62 3.94
N ARG A 48 -9.36 1.57 4.65
CA ARG A 48 -10.53 1.61 5.53
C ARG A 48 -10.36 2.64 6.64
N ASP A 49 -9.19 2.65 7.29
CA ASP A 49 -8.91 3.58 8.38
C ASP A 49 -8.95 5.03 7.87
N THR A 50 -8.35 5.28 6.72
CA THR A 50 -8.31 6.63 6.15
C THR A 50 -9.69 7.11 5.75
N ARG A 51 -10.52 6.23 5.18
CA ARG A 51 -11.89 6.58 4.80
C ARG A 51 -12.78 6.85 6.02
N SER A 52 -12.44 6.25 7.15
CA SER A 52 -13.21 6.39 8.40
C SER A 52 -12.76 7.59 9.22
N GLU A 53 -11.68 8.27 8.85
CA GLU A 53 -11.21 9.44 9.59
C GLU A 53 -12.27 10.55 9.53
N PRO A 54 -12.60 11.18 10.68
CA PRO A 54 -13.47 12.34 10.67
C PRO A 54 -12.83 13.48 9.88
N VAL A 55 -13.59 14.12 9.03
CA VAL A 55 -13.11 15.22 8.19
C VAL A 55 -14.03 16.40 8.36
N ASP A 56 -13.46 17.56 8.68
CA ASP A 56 -14.18 18.82 8.63
C ASP A 56 -14.32 19.22 7.15
N LEU A 57 -15.55 19.29 6.67
CA LEU A 57 -15.82 19.59 5.27
C LEU A 57 -15.38 20.99 4.86
N GLN A 58 -15.11 21.86 5.84
CA GLN A 58 -14.60 23.19 5.56
C GLN A 58 -13.08 23.29 5.58
N ASP A 59 -12.42 22.23 6.01
CA ASP A 59 -10.96 22.18 6.04
C ASP A 59 -10.45 21.56 4.73
N GLN A 60 -10.29 22.37 3.70
CA GLN A 60 -9.86 21.92 2.39
C GLN A 60 -8.47 21.28 2.39
N PRO A 61 -7.46 21.84 3.09
CA PRO A 61 -6.16 21.18 3.15
C PRO A 61 -6.22 19.78 3.74
N ALA A 62 -7.04 19.55 4.77
CA ALA A 62 -7.20 18.23 5.37
C ALA A 62 -7.85 17.24 4.39
N ILE A 63 -8.87 17.70 3.66
CA ILE A 63 -9.53 16.88 2.64
C ILE A 63 -8.54 16.49 1.54
N GLN A 64 -7.77 17.44 1.04
CA GLN A 64 -6.78 17.18 -0.01
C GLN A 64 -5.70 16.22 0.46
N SER A 65 -5.22 16.36 1.69
CA SER A 65 -4.23 15.46 2.27
C SER A 65 -4.77 14.03 2.37
N ARG A 66 -6.01 13.88 2.84
CA ARG A 66 -6.67 12.58 2.93
C ARG A 66 -6.83 11.95 1.54
N ASN A 67 -7.25 12.74 0.57
CA ASN A 67 -7.44 12.23 -0.79
C ASN A 67 -6.13 11.78 -1.43
N ARG A 68 -5.04 12.50 -1.16
CA ARG A 68 -3.70 12.10 -1.63
C ARG A 68 -3.26 10.78 -1.02
N ARG A 69 -3.48 10.60 0.29
CA ARG A 69 -3.14 9.34 0.95
C ARG A 69 -3.94 8.18 0.36
N LEU A 70 -5.23 8.37 0.17
CA LEU A 70 -6.08 7.34 -0.46
C LEU A 70 -5.59 6.99 -1.86
N SER A 71 -5.28 8.00 -2.66
CA SER A 71 -4.79 7.79 -4.03
C SER A 71 -3.49 6.98 -4.03
N ARG A 72 -2.55 7.29 -3.13
CA ARG A 72 -1.30 6.55 -3.01
C ARG A 72 -1.53 5.09 -2.64
N ILE A 73 -2.39 4.85 -1.65
CA ILE A 73 -2.66 3.49 -1.19
C ILE A 73 -3.37 2.69 -2.27
N GLU A 74 -4.36 3.26 -2.90
CA GLU A 74 -5.13 2.57 -3.95
C GLU A 74 -4.28 2.28 -5.16
N GLY A 75 -3.40 3.21 -5.54
CA GLY A 75 -2.43 2.98 -6.61
C GLY A 75 -1.47 1.84 -6.29
N ALA A 76 -0.96 1.82 -5.05
CA ALA A 76 -0.08 0.76 -4.59
C ALA A 76 -0.79 -0.60 -4.58
N LEU A 77 -2.06 -0.63 -4.16
CA LEU A 77 -2.85 -1.86 -4.16
C LEU A 77 -3.02 -2.43 -5.56
N ARG A 78 -3.23 -1.57 -6.56
CA ARG A 78 -3.34 -2.05 -7.95
C ARG A 78 -2.07 -2.75 -8.40
N VAL A 79 -0.92 -2.14 -8.14
CA VAL A 79 0.39 -2.73 -8.49
C VAL A 79 0.60 -4.03 -7.75
N LEU A 80 0.33 -4.04 -6.45
CA LEU A 80 0.54 -5.21 -5.60
C LEU A 80 -0.35 -6.38 -6.03
N ARG A 81 -1.64 -6.13 -6.25
CA ARG A 81 -2.58 -7.17 -6.67
C ARG A 81 -2.21 -7.77 -8.02
N HIS A 82 -1.73 -6.94 -8.93
CA HIS A 82 -1.25 -7.43 -10.22
C HIS A 82 -0.03 -8.35 -10.03
N SER A 83 0.92 -7.94 -9.21
CA SER A 83 2.11 -8.74 -8.91
C SER A 83 1.76 -10.06 -8.22
N ILE A 84 0.79 -10.03 -7.31
CA ILE A 84 0.30 -11.26 -6.65
C ILE A 84 -0.26 -12.23 -7.70
N GLN A 85 -1.08 -11.73 -8.62
CA GLN A 85 -1.66 -12.56 -9.67
C GLN A 85 -0.58 -13.17 -10.56
N LEU A 86 0.41 -12.39 -10.96
CA LEU A 86 1.52 -12.88 -11.77
C LEU A 86 2.31 -13.96 -11.03
N ARG A 87 2.57 -13.76 -9.74
CA ARG A 87 3.30 -14.72 -8.93
C ARG A 87 2.52 -16.03 -8.78
N ARG A 88 1.21 -15.95 -8.55
CA ARG A 88 0.36 -17.13 -8.46
C ARG A 88 0.28 -17.89 -9.77
N ALA A 89 0.39 -17.20 -10.88
CA ALA A 89 0.40 -17.81 -12.21
C ALA A 89 1.79 -18.34 -12.61
N GLY A 90 2.79 -18.19 -11.76
CA GLY A 90 4.16 -18.64 -12.02
C GLY A 90 4.89 -17.80 -13.05
N ARG A 91 4.50 -16.54 -13.24
CA ARG A 91 5.09 -15.68 -14.27
C ARG A 91 6.20 -14.77 -13.77
N ILE A 92 6.35 -14.67 -12.46
CA ILE A 92 7.43 -13.88 -11.86
C ILE A 92 7.93 -14.53 -10.58
#